data_84cb9df161efabb3a98c9b1d71f55b1d
#
_entry.id   84cb9df161efabb3a98c9b1d71f55b1d
#
_cell.length_a   1.000
_cell.length_b   1.000
_cell.length_c   1.000
_cell.angle_alpha   90.00
_cell.angle_beta   90.00
_cell.angle_gamma   90.00
#
_symmetry.space_group_name_H-M   'P 1'
#
loop_
_entity.id
_entity.type
_entity.pdbx_description
1 polymer ?
#
loop_
_entity_poly.entity_id
_entity_poly.type
_entity_poly.pdbx_seq_one_letter_code
_entity_poly.pdbx_strand_id
1 'polypeptide(L)'
;PLAKNDEIDLKQIEDLPFITFTKNSGIRPMIDHLLEKAKIHPHISMELEEDEVVGGFVGHDLGVAIVPDMAVYDLLPIKKIKIKDIDEKQTFYMAYLKNTQKSKAFLEFIEHVNCDVL
;
A
#
# COMPACT_ATOMS: atom_id res chain seq x y z
N PRO A 1 -11.34 -18.04 -4.21
CA PRO A 1 -11.06 -18.32 -5.63
C PRO A 1 -9.86 -17.55 -6.17
N LEU A 2 -9.73 -16.22 -5.88
CA LEU A 2 -8.60 -15.40 -6.34
C LEU A 2 -7.26 -15.84 -5.75
N ALA A 3 -7.23 -16.35 -4.54
CA ALA A 3 -6.00 -16.78 -3.87
C ALA A 3 -5.24 -17.93 -4.57
N LYS A 4 -5.84 -18.55 -5.58
CA LYS A 4 -5.20 -19.57 -6.41
C LYS A 4 -4.31 -18.97 -7.50
N ASN A 5 -4.45 -17.68 -7.78
CA ASN A 5 -3.72 -16.98 -8.83
C ASN A 5 -2.50 -16.28 -8.25
N ASP A 6 -1.42 -16.21 -9.01
CA ASP A 6 -0.23 -15.42 -8.67
C ASP A 6 -0.32 -14.00 -9.24
N GLU A 7 -1.16 -13.81 -10.24
CA GLU A 7 -1.41 -12.53 -10.90
C GLU A 7 -2.87 -12.40 -11.29
N ILE A 8 -3.45 -11.22 -11.15
CA ILE A 8 -4.84 -10.93 -11.52
C ILE A 8 -4.94 -9.65 -12.35
N ASP A 9 -5.98 -9.58 -13.17
CA ASP A 9 -6.46 -8.32 -13.73
C ASP A 9 -7.28 -7.58 -12.66
N LEU A 10 -7.07 -6.28 -12.51
CA LEU A 10 -7.73 -5.49 -11.50
C LEU A 10 -9.27 -5.50 -11.62
N LYS A 11 -9.79 -5.70 -12.83
CA LYS A 11 -11.24 -5.85 -13.06
C LYS A 11 -11.88 -7.03 -12.33
N GLN A 12 -11.09 -8.03 -11.95
CA GLN A 12 -11.59 -9.22 -11.24
C GLN A 12 -12.02 -8.92 -9.80
N ILE A 13 -11.67 -7.75 -9.25
CA ILE A 13 -12.07 -7.37 -7.89
C ILE A 13 -13.30 -6.47 -7.85
N GLU A 14 -13.83 -6.03 -9.00
CA GLU A 14 -14.92 -5.05 -9.06
C GLU A 14 -16.16 -5.46 -8.26
N ASP A 15 -16.52 -6.74 -8.33
CA ASP A 15 -17.72 -7.28 -7.66
C ASP A 15 -17.44 -7.83 -6.25
N LEU A 16 -16.22 -7.65 -5.75
CA LEU A 16 -15.85 -8.13 -4.41
C LEU A 16 -15.94 -7.01 -3.39
N PRO A 17 -16.22 -7.34 -2.11
CA PRO A 17 -16.08 -6.36 -1.03
C PRO A 17 -14.64 -5.82 -1.00
N PHE A 18 -14.51 -4.51 -1.08
CA PHE A 18 -13.22 -3.85 -1.14
C PHE A 18 -12.90 -3.15 0.17
N ILE A 19 -11.77 -3.51 0.75
CA ILE A 19 -11.23 -2.89 1.96
C ILE A 19 -10.11 -1.94 1.53
N THR A 20 -10.18 -0.69 1.96
CA THR A 20 -9.20 0.31 1.58
C THR A 20 -8.75 1.14 2.77
N PHE A 21 -7.78 2.01 2.55
CA PHE A 21 -7.33 2.96 3.56
C PHE A 21 -8.22 4.20 3.58
N THR A 22 -8.27 4.88 4.73
CA THR A 22 -8.97 6.17 4.83
C THR A 22 -8.39 7.21 3.89
N LYS A 23 -9.16 8.25 3.60
CA LYS A 23 -8.73 9.34 2.70
C LYS A 23 -7.50 10.12 3.21
N ASN A 24 -7.20 10.02 4.50
CA ASN A 24 -6.03 10.67 5.10
C ASN A 24 -4.75 9.84 4.92
N SER A 25 -4.85 8.60 4.50
CA SER A 25 -3.68 7.75 4.24
C SER A 25 -2.94 8.18 2.97
N GLY A 26 -1.61 8.22 3.05
CA GLY A 26 -0.76 8.58 1.93
C GLY A 26 -0.82 7.62 0.75
N ILE A 27 -1.23 6.36 0.95
CA ILE A 27 -1.40 5.36 -0.12
C ILE A 27 -2.75 5.48 -0.83
N ARG A 28 -3.77 6.06 -0.21
CA ARG A 28 -5.12 6.12 -0.74
C ARG A 28 -5.22 6.78 -2.13
N PRO A 29 -4.55 7.92 -2.40
CA PRO A 29 -4.58 8.53 -3.73
C PRO A 29 -4.05 7.62 -4.83
N MET A 30 -3.02 6.83 -4.54
CA MET A 30 -2.48 5.85 -5.50
C MET A 30 -3.50 4.74 -5.78
N ILE A 31 -4.15 4.21 -4.74
CA ILE A 31 -5.19 3.18 -4.88
C ILE A 31 -6.34 3.70 -5.74
N ASP A 32 -6.84 4.89 -5.42
CA ASP A 32 -7.93 5.52 -6.18
C ASP A 32 -7.54 5.74 -7.64
N HIS A 33 -6.31 6.15 -7.91
CA HIS A 33 -5.78 6.30 -9.26
C HIS A 33 -5.73 4.98 -10.03
N LEU A 34 -5.32 3.89 -9.40
CA LEU A 34 -5.29 2.56 -10.01
C LEU A 34 -6.69 2.08 -10.38
N LEU A 35 -7.67 2.27 -9.48
CA LEU A 35 -9.07 1.91 -9.72
C LEU A 35 -9.66 2.74 -10.87
N GLU A 36 -9.40 4.03 -10.89
CA GLU A 36 -9.85 4.93 -11.96
C GLU A 36 -9.24 4.56 -13.32
N LYS A 37 -7.94 4.28 -13.34
CA LYS A 37 -7.23 3.84 -14.56
C LYS A 37 -7.79 2.53 -15.11
N ALA A 38 -8.16 1.59 -14.23
CA ALA A 38 -8.82 0.34 -14.60
C ALA A 38 -10.30 0.52 -14.94
N LYS A 39 -10.87 1.70 -14.67
CA LYS A 39 -12.30 2.02 -14.88
C LYS A 39 -13.24 1.11 -14.11
N ILE A 40 -12.87 0.78 -12.86
CA ILE A 40 -13.67 -0.01 -11.95
C ILE A 40 -14.03 0.78 -10.70
N HIS A 41 -15.18 0.44 -10.12
CA HIS A 41 -15.71 1.08 -8.91
C HIS A 41 -16.16 0.03 -7.90
N PRO A 42 -15.22 -0.68 -7.24
CA PRO A 42 -15.59 -1.69 -6.28
C PRO A 42 -16.34 -1.09 -5.10
N HIS A 43 -17.23 -1.88 -4.52
CA HIS A 43 -17.95 -1.47 -3.31
C HIS A 43 -16.98 -1.42 -2.12
N ILE A 44 -16.72 -0.22 -1.60
CA ILE A 44 -15.90 -0.05 -0.39
C ILE A 44 -16.71 -0.51 0.81
N SER A 45 -16.33 -1.65 1.37
CA SER A 45 -16.96 -2.22 2.55
C SER A 45 -16.40 -1.65 3.86
N MET A 46 -15.14 -1.27 3.86
CA MET A 46 -14.44 -0.70 5.03
C MET A 46 -13.34 0.25 4.60
N GLU A 47 -13.13 1.28 5.42
CA GLU A 47 -11.98 2.16 5.36
C GLU A 47 -11.21 2.08 6.69
N LEU A 48 -9.93 1.75 6.63
CA LEU A 48 -9.08 1.48 7.79
C LEU A 48 -7.77 2.28 7.69
N GLU A 49 -7.07 2.46 8.80
CA GLU A 49 -5.86 3.27 8.83
C GLU A 49 -4.57 2.44 8.88
N GLU A 50 -4.60 1.29 9.56
CA GLU A 50 -3.42 0.49 9.86
C GLU A 50 -3.27 -0.70 8.91
N ASP A 51 -2.05 -0.92 8.42
CA ASP A 51 -1.72 -2.02 7.50
C ASP A 51 -2.08 -3.40 8.05
N GLU A 52 -1.73 -3.67 9.31
CA GLU A 52 -2.03 -4.95 9.95
C GLU A 52 -3.52 -5.19 10.10
N VAL A 53 -4.29 -4.13 10.35
CA VAL A 53 -5.75 -4.22 10.46
C VAL A 53 -6.38 -4.54 9.11
N VAL A 54 -5.94 -3.86 8.05
CA VAL A 54 -6.37 -4.18 6.67
C VAL A 54 -6.08 -5.64 6.34
N GLY A 55 -4.84 -6.07 6.57
CA GLY A 55 -4.43 -7.46 6.33
C GLY A 55 -5.20 -8.48 7.19
N GLY A 56 -5.50 -8.14 8.44
CA GLY A 56 -6.29 -8.98 9.34
C GLY A 56 -7.72 -9.20 8.81
N PHE A 57 -8.40 -8.16 8.37
CA PHE A 57 -9.74 -8.27 7.79
C PHE A 57 -9.75 -9.07 6.49
N VAL A 58 -8.75 -8.89 5.62
CA VAL A 58 -8.58 -9.71 4.43
C VAL A 58 -8.35 -11.19 4.79
N GLY A 59 -7.51 -11.44 5.81
CA GLY A 59 -7.23 -12.79 6.31
C GLY A 59 -8.45 -13.51 6.88
N HIS A 60 -9.46 -12.77 7.34
CA HIS A 60 -10.75 -13.28 7.79
C HIS A 60 -11.81 -13.35 6.68
N ASP A 61 -11.39 -13.26 5.42
CA ASP A 61 -12.26 -13.37 4.23
C ASP A 61 -13.38 -12.32 4.16
N LEU A 62 -13.11 -11.13 4.69
CA LEU A 62 -14.06 -10.01 4.70
C LEU A 62 -13.98 -9.13 3.45
N GLY A 63 -13.02 -9.39 2.58
CA GLY A 63 -12.85 -8.67 1.33
C GLY A 63 -11.45 -8.78 0.77
N VAL A 64 -11.18 -7.95 -0.24
CA VAL A 64 -9.88 -7.80 -0.86
C VAL A 64 -9.37 -6.38 -0.66
N ALA A 65 -8.06 -6.18 -0.70
CA ALA A 65 -7.44 -4.86 -0.59
C ALA A 65 -6.30 -4.70 -1.59
N ILE A 66 -6.04 -3.47 -1.99
CA ILE A 66 -4.82 -3.10 -2.70
C ILE A 66 -3.87 -2.50 -1.66
N VAL A 67 -2.68 -3.05 -1.55
CA VAL A 67 -1.69 -2.65 -0.55
C VAL A 67 -0.30 -2.58 -1.18
N PRO A 68 0.63 -1.80 -0.63
CA PRO A 68 2.03 -1.89 -1.03
C PRO A 68 2.61 -3.26 -0.62
N ASP A 69 3.60 -3.73 -1.35
CA ASP A 69 4.30 -4.97 -1.00
C ASP A 69 5.21 -4.73 0.20
N MET A 70 4.72 -5.07 1.38
CA MET A 70 5.42 -4.88 2.66
C MET A 70 5.51 -6.17 3.43
N ALA A 71 6.62 -6.32 4.19
CA ALA A 71 6.90 -7.51 4.98
C ALA A 71 5.84 -7.82 6.05
N VAL A 72 5.12 -6.81 6.55
CA VAL A 72 4.04 -7.00 7.53
C VAL A 72 2.96 -7.97 7.04
N TYR A 73 2.70 -7.95 5.74
CA TYR A 73 1.69 -8.84 5.15
C TYR A 73 2.15 -10.30 5.04
N ASP A 74 3.46 -10.56 5.08
CA ASP A 74 3.99 -11.94 5.06
C ASP A 74 3.71 -12.70 6.36
N LEU A 75 3.42 -11.98 7.44
CA LEU A 75 3.09 -12.54 8.76
C LEU A 75 1.61 -12.85 8.94
N LEU A 76 0.78 -12.51 7.98
CA LEU A 76 -0.66 -12.65 8.04
C LEU A 76 -1.17 -13.80 7.16
N PRO A 77 -2.31 -14.42 7.49
CA PRO A 77 -2.89 -15.53 6.71
C PRO A 77 -3.56 -15.04 5.42
N ILE A 78 -2.79 -14.34 4.59
CA ILE A 78 -3.27 -13.77 3.33
C ILE A 78 -2.38 -14.21 2.17
N LYS A 79 -2.92 -14.13 0.96
CA LYS A 79 -2.16 -14.30 -0.27
C LYS A 79 -1.91 -12.95 -0.90
N LYS A 80 -0.65 -12.60 -1.11
CA LYS A 80 -0.27 -11.45 -1.95
C LYS A 80 -0.35 -11.87 -3.41
N ILE A 81 -1.10 -11.12 -4.20
CA ILE A 81 -1.33 -11.37 -5.62
C ILE A 81 -0.88 -10.13 -6.40
N LYS A 82 -0.05 -10.33 -7.38
CA LYS A 82 0.41 -9.25 -8.24
C LYS A 82 -0.72 -8.75 -9.14
N ILE A 83 -0.83 -7.44 -9.30
CA ILE A 83 -1.75 -6.83 -10.26
C ILE A 83 -1.08 -6.79 -11.63
N LYS A 84 -1.75 -7.35 -12.62
CA LYS A 84 -1.26 -7.44 -13.98
C LYS A 84 -1.12 -6.05 -14.62
N ASP A 85 -0.05 -5.85 -15.40
CA ASP A 85 0.23 -4.62 -16.16
C ASP A 85 0.36 -3.34 -15.29
N ILE A 86 0.65 -3.50 -13.99
CA ILE A 86 0.89 -2.38 -13.09
C ILE A 86 2.27 -2.51 -12.47
N ASP A 87 3.09 -1.47 -12.65
CA ASP A 87 4.41 -1.31 -12.04
C ASP A 87 4.49 0.05 -11.33
N GLU A 88 3.50 0.33 -10.49
CA GLU A 88 3.47 1.54 -9.68
C GLU A 88 4.39 1.38 -8.46
N LYS A 89 5.20 2.39 -8.21
CA LYS A 89 6.10 2.44 -7.06
C LYS A 89 5.74 3.59 -6.14
N GLN A 90 5.70 3.30 -4.85
CA GLN A 90 5.55 4.33 -3.85
C GLN A 90 6.91 4.98 -3.58
N THR A 91 6.98 6.30 -3.68
CA THR A 91 8.17 7.07 -3.37
C THR A 91 8.05 7.72 -2.00
N PHE A 92 9.04 7.50 -1.15
CA PHE A 92 9.14 8.14 0.15
C PHE A 92 10.15 9.27 0.11
N TYR A 93 9.83 10.37 0.76
CA TYR A 93 10.68 11.53 0.86
C TYR A 93 11.05 11.81 2.31
N MET A 94 12.33 12.06 2.55
CA MET A 94 12.77 12.60 3.83
C MET A 94 12.73 14.13 3.76
N ALA A 95 11.94 14.75 4.62
CA ALA A 95 11.79 16.19 4.68
C ALA A 95 12.29 16.74 6.02
N TYR A 96 13.02 17.85 6.00
CA TYR A 96 13.48 18.54 7.19
C TYR A 96 13.58 20.05 6.97
N LEU A 97 13.58 20.80 8.04
CA LEU A 97 13.66 22.26 7.98
C LEU A 97 15.06 22.72 7.52
N LYS A 98 15.09 23.53 6.48
CA LYS A 98 16.33 23.98 5.85
C LYS A 98 17.22 24.82 6.77
N ASN A 99 16.65 25.78 7.48
CA ASN A 99 17.36 26.82 8.22
C ASN A 99 17.31 26.62 9.74
N THR A 100 17.44 25.39 10.21
CA THR A 100 17.51 25.06 11.64
C THR A 100 18.86 24.48 12.00
N GLN A 101 19.28 24.70 13.24
CA GLN A 101 20.46 24.03 13.78
C GLN A 101 20.18 22.52 13.86
N LYS A 102 21.12 21.74 13.36
CA LYS A 102 20.99 20.26 13.33
C LYS A 102 21.99 19.63 14.27
N SER A 103 21.54 18.63 15.02
CA SER A 103 22.42 17.84 15.88
C SER A 103 23.40 17.01 15.05
N LYS A 104 24.52 16.60 15.69
CA LYS A 104 25.47 15.69 15.07
C LYS A 104 24.81 14.37 14.64
N ALA A 105 23.98 13.80 15.51
CA ALA A 105 23.25 12.57 15.22
C ALA A 105 22.32 12.70 13.99
N PHE A 106 21.66 13.85 13.85
CA PHE A 106 20.84 14.13 12.67
C PHE A 106 21.67 14.18 11.38
N LEU A 107 22.81 14.83 11.39
CA LEU A 107 23.70 14.91 10.23
C LEU A 107 24.26 13.54 9.84
N GLU A 108 24.67 12.75 10.83
CA GLU A 108 25.14 11.38 10.61
C GLU A 108 24.03 10.48 10.04
N PHE A 109 22.80 10.65 10.51
CA PHE A 109 21.64 9.91 9.98
C PHE A 109 21.38 10.25 8.49
N ILE A 110 21.39 11.55 8.13
CA ILE A 110 21.21 11.96 6.73
C ILE A 110 22.30 11.39 5.84
N GLU A 111 23.55 11.46 6.29
CA GLU A 111 24.68 10.92 5.53
C GLU A 111 24.52 9.41 5.31
N HIS A 112 24.13 8.68 6.35
CA HIS A 112 23.89 7.24 6.29
C HIS A 112 22.77 6.89 5.28
N VAL A 113 21.64 7.58 5.36
CA VAL A 113 20.49 7.35 4.44
C VAL A 113 20.86 7.67 3.00
N ASN A 114 21.61 8.75 2.75
CA ASN A 114 22.04 9.12 1.40
C ASN A 114 23.03 8.12 0.80
N CYS A 115 23.84 7.46 1.62
CA CYS A 115 24.72 6.39 1.16
C CYS A 115 23.96 5.13 0.74
N ASP A 116 22.82 4.85 1.37
CA ASP A 116 22.01 3.66 1.10
C ASP A 116 21.06 3.83 -0.10
N VAL A 117 20.83 5.04 -0.55
CA VAL A 117 19.94 5.37 -1.69
C VAL A 117 20.63 5.20 -3.05
N LEU A 118 21.90 4.93 -3.05
CA LEU A 118 22.67 4.68 -4.27
C LEU A 118 22.70 3.19 -4.62
#